data_8a071c81673ed13b62aa467b94942e7d
#
_entry.id   8a071c81673ed13b62aa467b94942e7d
#
_cell.length_a   1.000
_cell.length_b   1.000
_cell.length_c   1.000
_cell.angle_alpha   90.00
_cell.angle_beta   90.00
_cell.angle_gamma   90.00
#
_symmetry.space_group_name_H-M   'P 1'
#
loop_
_entity.id
_entity.type
_entity.pdbx_description
1 polymer ?
#
loop_
_entity_poly.entity_id
_entity_poly.type
_entity_poly.pdbx_seq_one_letter_code
_entity_poly.pdbx_strand_id
1 'polypeptide(L)'
;MRLVEDKRDVVILMDSITRLARAYNLVVPPSGRTLSGGIDPAALYKPKKFFGAARNIEEGGSLTILATALVDTGSRMDDVIYEEFKGTGNMELQLSRQLAERRIFPAIDMKKSGTRKEDLLMSEEQLEETWRLRKNMVGDSLDYTEQFIQILRKTKNNEEFIQAFQNITFENEEKTIRPNRRYIKKN
;
A
#
# COMPACT_ATOMS: atom_id res chain seq x y z
N MET A 1 23.56 -6.03 7.02
CA MET A 1 24.51 -5.16 6.33
C MET A 1 25.68 -5.96 5.75
N ARG A 2 26.49 -6.74 6.50
CA ARG A 2 27.65 -7.46 5.95
C ARG A 2 27.41 -8.25 4.68
N LEU A 3 26.32 -9.02 4.61
CA LEU A 3 25.98 -9.76 3.37
C LEU A 3 25.71 -8.85 2.18
N VAL A 4 25.15 -7.66 2.42
CA VAL A 4 24.92 -6.67 1.37
C VAL A 4 26.23 -6.04 0.92
N GLU A 5 27.17 -5.79 1.85
CA GLU A 5 28.53 -5.33 1.57
C GLU A 5 29.30 -6.38 0.73
N ASP A 6 28.99 -7.67 0.91
CA ASP A 6 29.48 -8.78 0.07
C ASP A 6 28.74 -8.89 -1.29
N LYS A 7 28.01 -7.83 -1.70
CA LYS A 7 27.26 -7.74 -2.96
C LYS A 7 26.13 -8.78 -3.11
N ARG A 8 25.55 -9.23 -1.99
CA ARG A 8 24.40 -10.15 -2.00
C ARG A 8 23.09 -9.38 -1.92
N ASP A 9 22.07 -9.92 -2.57
CA ASP A 9 20.69 -9.50 -2.39
C ASP A 9 20.11 -10.18 -1.16
N VAL A 10 19.70 -9.38 -0.18
CA VAL A 10 19.23 -9.85 1.13
C VAL A 10 17.78 -9.45 1.31
N VAL A 11 16.93 -10.41 1.67
CA VAL A 11 15.54 -10.18 2.03
C VAL A 11 15.32 -10.50 3.51
N ILE A 12 14.76 -9.55 4.26
CA ILE A 12 14.37 -9.74 5.66
C ILE A 12 12.85 -9.76 5.74
N LEU A 13 12.29 -10.85 6.26
CA LEU A 13 10.88 -10.96 6.58
C LEU A 13 10.70 -10.78 8.09
N MET A 14 9.83 -9.87 8.50
CA MET A 14 9.61 -9.56 9.92
C MET A 14 8.11 -9.54 10.25
N ASP A 15 7.73 -10.36 11.20
CA ASP A 15 6.41 -10.34 11.83
C ASP A 15 6.56 -10.11 13.35
N SER A 16 6.39 -8.88 13.81
CA SER A 16 6.00 -7.63 13.14
C SER A 16 6.88 -6.47 13.62
N ILE A 17 6.89 -5.36 12.86
CA ILE A 17 7.58 -4.13 13.30
C ILE A 17 6.94 -3.57 14.58
N THR A 18 5.63 -3.79 14.77
CA THR A 18 4.89 -3.40 15.98
C THR A 18 5.46 -4.10 17.21
N ARG A 19 5.70 -5.42 17.13
CA ARG A 19 6.30 -6.18 18.24
C ARG A 19 7.71 -5.72 18.53
N LEU A 20 8.50 -5.44 17.50
CA LEU A 20 9.84 -4.91 17.66
C LEU A 20 9.82 -3.56 18.40
N ALA A 21 8.98 -2.62 17.98
CA ALA A 21 8.85 -1.31 18.62
C ALA A 21 8.40 -1.44 20.10
N ARG A 22 7.43 -2.30 20.38
CA ARG A 22 6.99 -2.60 21.75
C ARG A 22 8.13 -3.16 22.64
N ALA A 23 8.93 -4.09 22.08
CA ALA A 23 10.09 -4.64 22.80
C ALA A 23 11.12 -3.56 23.11
N TYR A 24 11.40 -2.67 22.16
CA TYR A 24 12.28 -1.52 22.42
C TYR A 24 11.70 -0.58 23.48
N ASN A 25 10.39 -0.38 23.52
CA ASN A 25 9.74 0.47 24.54
C ASN A 25 9.91 -0.05 25.96
N LEU A 26 10.09 -1.36 26.12
CA LEU A 26 10.35 -1.98 27.43
C LEU A 26 11.81 -1.86 27.88
N VAL A 27 12.76 -1.80 26.95
CA VAL A 27 14.20 -1.90 27.29
C VAL A 27 14.96 -0.58 27.17
N VAL A 28 14.39 0.41 26.48
CA VAL A 28 15.02 1.73 26.33
C VAL A 28 14.83 2.53 27.63
N PRO A 29 15.88 3.17 28.15
CA PRO A 29 15.73 4.09 29.28
C PRO A 29 14.72 5.20 28.97
N PRO A 30 13.84 5.56 29.91
CA PRO A 30 12.85 6.60 29.68
C PRO A 30 13.48 7.94 29.28
N SER A 31 13.03 8.53 28.16
CA SER A 31 13.51 9.84 27.70
C SER A 31 12.87 11.03 28.44
N GLY A 32 11.89 10.76 29.30
CA GLY A 32 11.05 11.78 29.94
C GLY A 32 9.95 12.34 29.05
N ARG A 33 9.81 11.82 27.83
CA ARG A 33 8.75 12.17 26.86
C ARG A 33 7.94 10.93 26.54
N THR A 34 6.64 11.07 26.41
CA THR A 34 5.74 9.96 26.08
C THR A 34 4.79 10.40 24.97
N LEU A 35 4.74 9.62 23.89
CA LEU A 35 3.74 9.76 22.85
C LEU A 35 2.40 9.17 23.30
N SER A 36 1.34 9.46 22.56
CA SER A 36 0.04 8.85 22.78
C SER A 36 0.16 7.32 22.79
N GLY A 37 -0.57 6.64 23.67
CA GLY A 37 -0.49 5.19 23.83
C GLY A 37 0.69 4.66 24.67
N GLY A 38 1.45 5.56 25.33
CA GLY A 38 2.49 5.14 26.28
C GLY A 38 3.82 4.70 25.66
N ILE A 39 4.10 5.10 24.42
CA ILE A 39 5.37 4.81 23.75
C ILE A 39 6.37 5.96 23.97
N ASP A 40 7.60 5.60 24.32
CA ASP A 40 8.70 6.55 24.37
C ASP A 40 9.26 6.80 22.95
N PRO A 41 9.44 8.06 22.50
CA PRO A 41 10.03 8.35 21.19
C PRO A 41 11.38 7.70 20.96
N ALA A 42 12.19 7.54 22.00
CA ALA A 42 13.49 6.89 21.93
C ALA A 42 13.39 5.39 21.55
N ALA A 43 12.28 4.74 21.89
CA ALA A 43 12.02 3.35 21.54
C ALA A 43 11.88 3.14 20.01
N LEU A 44 11.44 4.17 19.28
CA LEU A 44 11.23 4.09 17.84
C LEU A 44 12.52 4.31 17.04
N TYR A 45 13.53 4.92 17.61
CA TYR A 45 14.73 5.33 16.88
C TYR A 45 15.46 4.15 16.19
N LYS A 46 15.79 3.10 16.95
CA LYS A 46 16.51 1.93 16.41
C LYS A 46 15.65 1.15 15.40
N PRO A 47 14.36 0.83 15.67
CA PRO A 47 13.49 0.20 14.69
C PRO A 47 13.31 1.01 13.41
N LYS A 48 13.17 2.33 13.48
CA LYS A 48 13.11 3.20 12.29
C LYS A 48 14.41 3.18 11.50
N LYS A 49 15.55 3.28 12.18
CA LYS A 49 16.86 3.19 11.53
C LYS A 49 17.07 1.84 10.84
N PHE A 50 16.61 0.76 11.47
CA PHE A 50 16.66 -0.57 10.88
C PHE A 50 15.78 -0.65 9.63
N PHE A 51 14.52 -0.26 9.71
CA PHE A 51 13.57 -0.33 8.59
C PHE A 51 13.97 0.61 7.45
N GLY A 52 14.45 1.80 7.76
CA GLY A 52 14.96 2.76 6.76
C GLY A 52 16.32 2.39 6.16
N ALA A 53 16.92 1.25 6.56
CA ALA A 53 18.17 0.78 5.97
C ALA A 53 17.97 0.05 4.63
N ALA A 54 16.74 -0.29 4.27
CA ALA A 54 16.41 -0.94 3.00
C ALA A 54 16.83 -0.07 1.81
N ARG A 55 17.62 -0.64 0.88
CA ARG A 55 18.16 0.07 -0.28
C ARG A 55 18.81 -0.85 -1.30
N ASN A 56 18.92 -0.39 -2.53
CA ASN A 56 19.88 -0.90 -3.51
C ASN A 56 21.21 -0.17 -3.35
N ILE A 57 22.31 -0.86 -3.58
CA ILE A 57 23.67 -0.30 -3.59
C ILE A 57 24.17 -0.27 -5.04
N GLU A 58 24.69 0.87 -5.47
CA GLU A 58 25.16 1.07 -6.87
C GLU A 58 26.23 0.07 -7.27
N GLU A 59 27.12 -0.29 -6.34
CA GLU A 59 28.20 -1.24 -6.56
C GLU A 59 27.78 -2.72 -6.51
N GLY A 60 26.51 -2.99 -6.31
CA GLY A 60 25.90 -4.31 -6.21
C GLY A 60 25.51 -4.70 -4.78
N GLY A 61 24.53 -5.59 -4.70
CA GLY A 61 23.86 -5.98 -3.46
C GLY A 61 22.66 -5.09 -3.11
N SER A 62 21.67 -5.71 -2.48
CA SER A 62 20.46 -5.00 -2.05
C SER A 62 19.96 -5.47 -0.68
N LEU A 63 19.25 -4.61 0.02
CA LEU A 63 18.52 -4.95 1.23
C LEU A 63 17.04 -4.65 1.05
N THR A 64 16.24 -5.70 1.01
CA THR A 64 14.77 -5.63 1.01
C THR A 64 14.25 -6.00 2.40
N ILE A 65 13.39 -5.18 2.99
CA ILE A 65 12.75 -5.47 4.27
C ILE A 65 11.23 -5.48 4.05
N LEU A 66 10.61 -6.64 4.31
CA LEU A 66 9.17 -6.80 4.33
C LEU A 66 8.74 -7.01 5.77
N ALA A 67 8.05 -6.03 6.35
CA ALA A 67 7.60 -6.06 7.73
C ALA A 67 6.07 -5.92 7.80
N THR A 68 5.43 -6.76 8.61
CA THR A 68 4.02 -6.57 8.95
C THR A 68 3.90 -5.51 10.04
N ALA A 69 2.80 -4.75 10.01
CA ALA A 69 2.40 -3.82 11.07
C ALA A 69 0.97 -4.14 11.51
N LEU A 70 0.71 -4.06 12.80
CA LEU A 70 -0.63 -4.29 13.34
C LEU A 70 -1.44 -3.00 13.27
N VAL A 71 -2.65 -3.09 12.72
CA VAL A 71 -3.64 -2.00 12.62
C VAL A 71 -4.98 -2.46 13.17
N ASP A 72 -5.78 -1.53 13.65
CA ASP A 72 -7.14 -1.80 14.17
C ASP A 72 -7.18 -2.85 15.27
N THR A 73 -6.16 -2.87 16.14
CA THR A 73 -6.07 -3.81 17.28
C THR A 73 -6.82 -3.32 18.52
N GLY A 74 -7.33 -2.08 18.51
CA GLY A 74 -7.86 -1.40 19.68
C GLY A 74 -6.77 -0.87 20.64
N SER A 75 -5.50 -1.06 20.32
CA SER A 75 -4.37 -0.56 21.10
C SER A 75 -3.87 0.78 20.53
N ARG A 76 -4.00 1.86 21.31
CA ARG A 76 -3.50 3.17 20.91
C ARG A 76 -1.99 3.21 20.69
N MET A 77 -1.23 2.35 21.35
CA MET A 77 0.20 2.20 21.10
C MET A 77 0.47 1.67 19.70
N ASP A 78 -0.31 0.68 19.23
CA ASP A 78 -0.15 0.11 17.88
C ASP A 78 -0.48 1.13 16.79
N ASP A 79 -1.52 1.96 17.02
CA ASP A 79 -1.88 3.03 16.09
C ASP A 79 -0.74 4.04 15.94
N VAL A 80 -0.13 4.45 17.06
CA VAL A 80 1.03 5.36 17.05
C VAL A 80 2.22 4.71 16.35
N ILE A 81 2.53 3.45 16.64
CA ILE A 81 3.62 2.73 15.96
C ILE A 81 3.35 2.68 14.46
N TYR A 82 2.16 2.30 14.04
CA TYR A 82 1.79 2.25 12.62
C TYR A 82 2.01 3.60 11.94
N GLU A 83 1.47 4.70 12.46
CA GLU A 83 1.62 6.04 11.87
C GLU A 83 3.09 6.49 11.81
N GLU A 84 3.89 6.15 12.82
CA GLU A 84 5.32 6.48 12.87
C GLU A 84 6.16 5.72 11.84
N PHE A 85 5.74 4.51 11.42
CA PHE A 85 6.42 3.73 10.38
C PHE A 85 5.88 3.94 8.98
N LYS A 86 4.61 4.35 8.83
CA LYS A 86 3.95 4.61 7.55
C LYS A 86 4.75 5.54 6.64
N GLY A 87 5.36 6.58 7.21
CA GLY A 87 6.22 7.50 6.47
C GLY A 87 7.62 6.97 6.10
N THR A 88 8.03 5.83 6.64
CA THR A 88 9.40 5.30 6.47
C THR A 88 9.49 4.26 5.34
N GLY A 89 8.40 3.55 5.04
CA GLY A 89 8.36 2.52 4.00
C GLY A 89 8.29 3.11 2.58
N ASN A 90 8.78 2.35 1.61
CA ASN A 90 8.67 2.67 0.18
C ASN A 90 7.34 2.19 -0.41
N MET A 91 6.77 1.14 0.16
CA MET A 91 5.50 0.53 -0.24
C MET A 91 4.67 0.26 1.00
N GLU A 92 3.36 0.48 0.89
CA GLU A 92 2.37 0.10 1.89
C GLU A 92 1.29 -0.75 1.22
N LEU A 93 1.08 -1.96 1.75
CA LEU A 93 0.02 -2.86 1.33
C LEU A 93 -0.92 -3.04 2.50
N GLN A 94 -2.11 -2.46 2.40
CA GLN A 94 -3.12 -2.49 3.45
C GLN A 94 -4.14 -3.58 3.20
N LEU A 95 -4.37 -4.44 4.19
CA LEU A 95 -5.40 -5.48 4.14
C LEU A 95 -6.73 -4.94 4.67
N SER A 96 -7.83 -5.42 4.09
CA SER A 96 -9.19 -5.08 4.49
C SER A 96 -9.85 -6.25 5.21
N ARG A 97 -10.25 -6.05 6.48
CA ARG A 97 -11.03 -7.03 7.22
C ARG A 97 -12.39 -7.30 6.55
N GLN A 98 -13.02 -6.26 6.03
CA GLN A 98 -14.33 -6.38 5.38
C GLN A 98 -14.27 -7.26 4.13
N LEU A 99 -13.21 -7.16 3.30
CA LEU A 99 -13.01 -8.06 2.17
C LEU A 99 -12.79 -9.51 2.63
N ALA A 100 -12.00 -9.70 3.69
CA ALA A 100 -11.75 -11.02 4.24
C ALA A 100 -13.04 -11.68 4.81
N GLU A 101 -13.88 -10.91 5.48
CA GLU A 101 -15.19 -11.35 5.98
C GLU A 101 -16.13 -11.76 4.84
N ARG A 102 -16.09 -11.05 3.71
CA ARG A 102 -16.81 -11.39 2.48
C ARG A 102 -16.15 -12.54 1.67
N ARG A 103 -15.06 -13.12 2.16
CA ARG A 103 -14.28 -14.17 1.47
C ARG A 103 -13.71 -13.74 0.11
N ILE A 104 -13.45 -12.45 -0.06
CA ILE A 104 -12.80 -11.88 -1.25
C ILE A 104 -11.30 -11.86 -1.00
N PHE A 105 -10.54 -12.63 -1.77
CA PHE A 105 -9.09 -12.74 -1.63
C PHE A 105 -8.38 -12.54 -2.98
N PRO A 106 -7.20 -11.87 -2.97
CA PRO A 106 -6.51 -11.26 -1.84
C PRO A 106 -7.29 -10.08 -1.24
N ALA A 107 -7.40 -10.02 0.09
CA ALA A 107 -8.18 -9.00 0.80
C ALA A 107 -7.40 -7.67 0.91
N ILE A 108 -6.98 -7.10 -0.21
CA ILE A 108 -6.15 -5.90 -0.30
C ILE A 108 -7.04 -4.68 -0.51
N ASP A 109 -6.88 -3.66 0.33
CA ASP A 109 -7.49 -2.35 0.11
C ASP A 109 -6.67 -1.58 -0.93
N MET A 110 -7.13 -1.57 -2.16
CA MET A 110 -6.42 -0.94 -3.28
C MET A 110 -6.32 0.58 -3.16
N LYS A 111 -7.28 1.24 -2.52
CA LYS A 111 -7.24 2.70 -2.33
C LYS A 111 -6.17 3.11 -1.32
N LYS A 112 -6.03 2.33 -0.25
CA LYS A 112 -5.10 2.61 0.82
C LYS A 112 -3.70 2.06 0.58
N SER A 113 -3.56 1.11 -0.37
CA SER A 113 -2.27 0.56 -0.77
C SER A 113 -1.60 1.39 -1.84
N GLY A 114 -0.28 1.47 -1.79
CA GLY A 114 0.48 2.22 -2.78
C GLY A 114 1.99 2.04 -2.63
N THR A 115 2.71 2.50 -3.64
CA THR A 115 4.18 2.53 -3.61
C THR A 115 4.67 3.94 -3.95
N ARG A 116 5.83 4.31 -3.43
CA ARG A 116 6.49 5.55 -3.77
C ARG A 116 7.27 5.37 -5.07
N LYS A 117 7.35 6.45 -5.85
CA LYS A 117 8.10 6.46 -7.11
C LYS A 117 7.73 5.29 -8.01
N GLU A 118 6.44 5.09 -8.22
CA GLU A 118 5.90 4.03 -9.09
C GLU A 118 6.38 4.21 -10.55
N ASP A 119 6.74 5.43 -10.94
CA ASP A 119 7.38 5.80 -12.20
C ASP A 119 8.70 5.07 -12.46
N LEU A 120 9.41 4.65 -11.42
CA LEU A 120 10.63 3.85 -11.54
C LEU A 120 10.37 2.35 -11.75
N LEU A 121 9.13 1.89 -11.56
CA LEU A 121 8.76 0.46 -11.57
C LEU A 121 7.89 0.08 -12.77
N MET A 122 7.33 1.04 -13.47
CA MET A 122 6.35 0.85 -14.53
C MET A 122 6.81 1.51 -15.82
N SER A 123 6.37 1.01 -16.97
CA SER A 123 6.46 1.74 -18.22
C SER A 123 5.53 2.95 -18.19
N GLU A 124 5.76 3.92 -19.07
CA GLU A 124 4.93 5.13 -19.18
C GLU A 124 3.45 4.77 -19.41
N GLU A 125 3.18 3.83 -20.31
CA GLU A 125 1.84 3.33 -20.59
C GLU A 125 1.19 2.67 -19.34
N GLN A 126 1.92 1.82 -18.63
CA GLN A 126 1.43 1.17 -17.40
C GLN A 126 1.15 2.20 -16.31
N LEU A 127 1.96 3.25 -16.22
CA LEU A 127 1.81 4.32 -15.25
C LEU A 127 0.55 5.15 -15.53
N GLU A 128 0.33 5.57 -16.78
CA GLU A 128 -0.86 6.31 -17.18
C GLU A 128 -2.14 5.53 -16.89
N GLU A 129 -2.18 4.25 -17.25
CA GLU A 129 -3.34 3.39 -16.99
C GLU A 129 -3.56 3.14 -15.50
N THR A 130 -2.50 3.00 -14.71
CA THR A 130 -2.60 2.89 -13.25
C THR A 130 -3.20 4.16 -12.64
N TRP A 131 -2.80 5.33 -13.09
CA TRP A 131 -3.37 6.60 -12.63
C TRP A 131 -4.83 6.75 -13.05
N ARG A 132 -5.15 6.37 -14.29
CA ARG A 132 -6.52 6.35 -14.79
C ARG A 132 -7.42 5.43 -13.96
N LEU A 133 -6.93 4.22 -13.65
CA LEU A 133 -7.60 3.27 -12.79
C LEU A 133 -7.86 3.87 -11.39
N ARG A 134 -6.83 4.47 -10.75
CA ARG A 134 -6.97 5.09 -9.44
C ARG A 134 -7.93 6.28 -9.43
N LYS A 135 -7.93 7.10 -10.49
CA LYS A 135 -8.84 8.23 -10.66
C LYS A 135 -10.30 7.78 -10.74
N ASN A 136 -10.54 6.64 -11.37
CA ASN A 136 -11.90 6.10 -11.55
C ASN A 136 -12.39 5.26 -10.37
N MET A 137 -11.56 5.01 -9.35
CA MET A 137 -11.97 4.37 -8.09
C MET A 137 -12.82 5.31 -7.22
N VAL A 138 -13.99 5.72 -7.73
CA VAL A 138 -14.97 6.54 -7.02
C VAL A 138 -16.01 5.63 -6.37
N GLY A 139 -16.30 5.75 -5.06
CA GLY A 139 -17.27 4.93 -4.34
C GLY A 139 -16.65 3.99 -3.32
N ASP A 140 -17.37 2.91 -2.96
CA ASP A 140 -16.91 1.95 -1.95
C ASP A 140 -15.71 1.14 -2.47
N SER A 141 -14.66 1.10 -1.68
CA SER A 141 -13.42 0.37 -1.96
C SER A 141 -13.64 -1.14 -2.14
N LEU A 142 -14.70 -1.69 -1.55
CA LEU A 142 -15.00 -3.12 -1.58
C LEU A 142 -15.45 -3.58 -2.97
N ASP A 143 -16.41 -2.86 -3.55
CA ASP A 143 -16.99 -3.21 -4.85
C ASP A 143 -15.96 -3.09 -5.98
N TYR A 144 -15.10 -2.07 -5.92
CA TYR A 144 -14.00 -1.93 -6.88
C TYR A 144 -12.96 -3.04 -6.78
N THR A 145 -12.59 -3.42 -5.56
CA THR A 145 -11.62 -4.50 -5.37
C THR A 145 -12.16 -5.82 -5.91
N GLU A 146 -13.44 -6.10 -5.70
CA GLU A 146 -14.07 -7.31 -6.22
C GLU A 146 -14.11 -7.33 -7.76
N GLN A 147 -14.55 -6.25 -8.38
CA GLN A 147 -14.56 -6.10 -9.83
C GLN A 147 -13.16 -6.23 -10.43
N PHE A 148 -12.17 -5.59 -9.82
CA PHE A 148 -10.78 -5.65 -10.23
C PHE A 148 -10.24 -7.09 -10.20
N ILE A 149 -10.49 -7.83 -9.11
CA ILE A 149 -10.09 -9.22 -8.99
C ILE A 149 -10.78 -10.09 -10.05
N GLN A 150 -12.05 -9.82 -10.37
CA GLN A 150 -12.76 -10.55 -11.40
C GLN A 150 -12.17 -10.33 -12.80
N ILE A 151 -11.72 -9.11 -13.10
CA ILE A 151 -11.04 -8.81 -14.38
C ILE A 151 -9.67 -9.49 -14.42
N LEU A 152 -8.87 -9.37 -13.34
CA LEU A 152 -7.57 -10.04 -13.25
C LEU A 152 -7.65 -11.55 -13.45
N ARG A 153 -8.69 -12.20 -12.93
CA ARG A 153 -8.90 -13.65 -13.11
C ARG A 153 -9.21 -14.06 -14.55
N LYS A 154 -9.70 -13.13 -15.38
CA LYS A 154 -10.03 -13.37 -16.78
C LYS A 154 -8.89 -13.07 -17.75
N THR A 155 -7.83 -12.46 -17.25
CA THR A 155 -6.66 -12.04 -18.03
C THR A 155 -5.43 -12.87 -17.65
N LYS A 156 -4.53 -13.09 -18.61
CA LYS A 156 -3.34 -13.95 -18.42
C LYS A 156 -2.11 -13.18 -17.94
N ASN A 157 -2.06 -11.88 -18.24
CA ASN A 157 -0.95 -10.99 -17.94
C ASN A 157 -1.45 -9.55 -17.76
N ASN A 158 -0.54 -8.64 -17.40
CA ASN A 158 -0.88 -7.25 -17.16
C ASN A 158 -1.29 -6.50 -18.45
N GLU A 159 -0.74 -6.85 -19.60
CA GLU A 159 -1.09 -6.23 -20.88
C GLU A 159 -2.55 -6.52 -21.24
N GLU A 160 -2.98 -7.80 -21.15
CA GLU A 160 -4.39 -8.16 -21.35
C GLU A 160 -5.32 -7.49 -20.33
N PHE A 161 -4.86 -7.34 -19.10
CA PHE A 161 -5.62 -6.65 -18.06
C PHE A 161 -5.83 -5.16 -18.41
N ILE A 162 -4.76 -4.46 -18.79
CA ILE A 162 -4.82 -3.05 -19.20
C ILE A 162 -5.80 -2.87 -20.36
N GLN A 163 -5.72 -3.69 -21.39
CA GLN A 163 -6.63 -3.65 -22.54
C GLN A 163 -8.09 -3.91 -22.15
N ALA A 164 -8.34 -4.90 -21.28
CA ALA A 164 -9.68 -5.21 -20.79
C ALA A 164 -10.25 -4.05 -19.98
N PHE A 165 -9.42 -3.40 -19.18
CA PHE A 165 -9.82 -2.26 -18.34
C PHE A 165 -10.11 -1.00 -19.19
N GLN A 166 -9.33 -0.71 -20.21
CA GLN A 166 -9.57 0.38 -21.16
C GLN A 166 -10.95 0.27 -21.80
N ASN A 167 -11.32 -0.91 -22.27
CA ASN A 167 -12.61 -1.16 -22.90
C ASN A 167 -13.80 -0.89 -21.95
N ILE A 168 -13.70 -1.29 -20.67
CA ILE A 168 -14.74 -1.08 -19.66
C ILE A 168 -14.94 0.42 -19.36
N THR A 169 -13.86 1.18 -19.32
CA THR A 169 -13.91 2.62 -18.99
C THR A 169 -14.54 3.42 -20.13
N PHE A 170 -14.27 3.08 -21.39
CA PHE A 170 -14.90 3.73 -22.55
C PHE A 170 -16.42 3.56 -22.58
N GLU A 171 -16.95 2.38 -22.25
CA GLU A 171 -18.39 2.16 -22.18
C GLU A 171 -19.08 3.03 -21.12
N ASN A 172 -18.42 3.31 -20.02
CA ASN A 172 -18.96 4.16 -18.95
C ASN A 172 -18.87 5.65 -19.28
N GLU A 173 -17.82 6.10 -19.97
CA GLU A 173 -17.67 7.47 -20.45
C GLU A 173 -18.72 7.80 -21.51
N GLU A 174 -19.00 6.91 -22.46
CA GLU A 174 -20.08 7.11 -23.46
C GLU A 174 -21.48 7.17 -22.82
N LYS A 175 -21.75 6.43 -21.76
CA LYS A 175 -23.01 6.49 -21.02
C LYS A 175 -23.18 7.80 -20.24
N THR A 176 -22.08 8.42 -19.81
CA THR A 176 -22.09 9.68 -19.05
C THR A 176 -22.21 10.92 -19.97
N ILE A 177 -21.82 10.81 -21.25
CA ILE A 177 -21.85 11.91 -22.24
C ILE A 177 -23.18 12.01 -23.01
N ARG A 178 -24.16 11.12 -22.77
CA ARG A 178 -25.48 11.32 -23.37
C ARG A 178 -26.23 12.41 -22.61
N PRO A 179 -26.28 13.68 -23.14
CA PRO A 179 -27.08 14.71 -22.51
C PRO A 179 -28.55 14.29 -22.63
N ASN A 180 -29.24 14.39 -21.53
CA ASN A 180 -30.67 14.14 -21.40
C ASN A 180 -31.42 15.12 -22.34
N ARG A 181 -31.72 14.70 -23.59
CA ARG A 181 -32.52 15.42 -24.58
C ARG A 181 -33.99 15.42 -24.19
N ARG A 182 -34.32 15.98 -23.01
CA ARG A 182 -35.70 16.29 -22.64
C ARG A 182 -35.70 17.63 -21.92
N TYR A 183 -35.63 18.72 -22.66
CA TYR A 183 -36.16 20.04 -22.29
C TYR A 183 -35.76 21.05 -23.40
N ILE A 184 -36.30 20.83 -24.59
CA ILE A 184 -36.59 21.95 -25.45
C ILE A 184 -38.04 21.75 -25.89
N LYS A 185 -39.00 22.26 -25.08
CA LYS A 185 -40.32 22.60 -25.55
C LYS A 185 -40.31 24.08 -25.89
N LYS A 186 -40.53 24.31 -27.16
CA LYS A 186 -41.17 25.42 -27.82
C LYS A 186 -41.71 26.56 -26.93
N ASN A 187 -41.23 27.76 -27.20
CA ASN A 187 -42.10 28.88 -27.56
C ASN A 187 -41.43 29.65 -28.70
#